data_4a1bb1d6a807ed22ee0b39e361659fbc
#
_entry.id   4a1bb1d6a807ed22ee0b39e361659fbc
#
_cell.length_a   1.000
_cell.length_b   1.000
_cell.length_c   1.000
_cell.angle_alpha   90.00
_cell.angle_beta   90.00
_cell.angle_gamma   90.00
#
_symmetry.space_group_name_H-M   'P 1'
#
loop_
_entity.id
_entity.type
_entity.pdbx_description
1 polymer ?
#
loop_
_entity_poly.entity_id
_entity_poly.type
_entity_poly.pdbx_seq_one_letter_code
_entity_poly.pdbx_strand_id
1 'polypeptide(L)'
;FKEETMSSKLLLTPGPTNIPERYLKIFGEDIIHHRTPEFRRILKENNENLKKVFKTKNDVYTLTTSGTGAMEAAIVNFFSKGDKVLVINTGYFGERFAKIAEIYALDVINLKYEFGDSYELDDVKKILSENPDLKGILATHSETSVGILNDIKALGDLTKNTDILLVVDTISGLVANDFDFDGWNIDVAIAGSQKAFLIPPGLSFVTVSDKAKKAMERSDLPKYYLSIKQYEKYFEEMTETPYTPAISLIIALNYSLKDLLAKGIDKCIREKYELRKHIEEKAQKLGFNLLVKEEKNRTNTLISIYREGVIIKDIINA
;
A
#
# COMPACT_ATOMS: atom_id res chain seq x y z
N PHE A 1 0.90 -19.68 36.84
CA PHE A 1 0.56 -18.61 35.88
C PHE A 1 -0.96 -18.47 35.89
N LYS A 2 -1.49 -17.35 36.42
CA LYS A 2 -2.90 -17.00 36.23
C LYS A 2 -3.09 -16.75 34.75
N GLU A 3 -4.00 -17.45 34.11
CA GLU A 3 -4.57 -17.07 32.81
C GLU A 3 -5.25 -15.72 32.98
N GLU A 4 -4.53 -14.63 32.78
CA GLU A 4 -5.15 -13.37 32.44
C GLU A 4 -5.76 -13.56 31.06
N THR A 5 -7.06 -13.78 30.99
CA THR A 5 -7.82 -13.61 29.77
C THR A 5 -7.58 -12.17 29.31
N MET A 6 -6.62 -11.99 28.39
CA MET A 6 -6.48 -10.71 27.71
C MET A 6 -7.82 -10.43 27.03
N SER A 7 -8.59 -9.52 27.62
CA SER A 7 -9.74 -8.97 26.93
C SER A 7 -9.22 -8.42 25.61
N SER A 8 -9.70 -8.94 24.48
CA SER A 8 -9.24 -8.52 23.17
C SER A 8 -9.54 -7.04 23.01
N LYS A 9 -8.52 -6.17 23.20
CA LYS A 9 -8.67 -4.75 22.97
C LYS A 9 -9.01 -4.53 21.51
N LEU A 10 -10.07 -3.81 21.24
CA LEU A 10 -10.44 -3.41 19.88
C LEU A 10 -9.47 -2.32 19.41
N LEU A 11 -8.71 -2.63 18.34
CA LEU A 11 -7.87 -1.64 17.69
C LEU A 11 -8.71 -0.80 16.73
N LEU A 12 -8.82 0.49 17.01
CA LEU A 12 -9.51 1.48 16.14
C LEU A 12 -8.53 2.26 15.26
N THR A 13 -7.34 1.71 15.04
CA THR A 13 -6.31 2.29 14.16
C THR A 13 -6.52 1.83 12.72
N PRO A 14 -6.11 2.62 11.71
CA PRO A 14 -6.15 2.20 10.31
C PRO A 14 -5.20 1.02 10.00
N GLY A 15 -4.34 0.67 10.92
CA GLY A 15 -3.42 -0.48 10.90
C GLY A 15 -2.26 -0.27 11.88
N PRO A 16 -1.75 -1.36 12.51
CA PRO A 16 -2.24 -2.74 12.36
C PRO A 16 -3.69 -2.90 12.83
N THR A 17 -4.39 -3.85 12.22
CA THR A 17 -5.79 -4.17 12.51
C THR A 17 -5.89 -5.35 13.48
N ASN A 18 -7.07 -5.57 14.09
CA ASN A 18 -7.34 -6.81 14.80
C ASN A 18 -7.21 -8.02 13.84
N ILE A 19 -6.58 -9.08 14.32
CA ILE A 19 -6.33 -10.29 13.55
C ILE A 19 -7.41 -11.31 13.91
N PRO A 20 -8.14 -11.90 12.94
CA PRO A 20 -9.08 -12.98 13.19
C PRO A 20 -8.42 -14.17 13.89
N GLU A 21 -9.10 -14.75 14.89
CA GLU A 21 -8.58 -15.86 15.70
C GLU A 21 -8.08 -17.04 14.84
N ARG A 22 -8.79 -17.33 13.75
CA ARG A 22 -8.41 -18.40 12.80
C ARG A 22 -7.03 -18.20 12.17
N TYR A 23 -6.58 -16.94 12.01
CA TYR A 23 -5.22 -16.64 11.50
C TYR A 23 -4.21 -16.67 12.65
N LEU A 24 -4.60 -16.27 13.87
CA LEU A 24 -3.72 -16.34 15.04
C LEU A 24 -3.29 -17.78 15.34
N LYS A 25 -4.16 -18.77 15.13
CA LYS A 25 -3.86 -20.20 15.34
C LYS A 25 -2.68 -20.68 14.49
N ILE A 26 -2.52 -20.13 13.27
CA ILE A 26 -1.42 -20.51 12.35
C ILE A 26 -0.05 -20.23 12.95
N PHE A 27 0.08 -19.20 13.78
CA PHE A 27 1.36 -18.83 14.40
C PHE A 27 1.78 -19.77 15.55
N GLY A 28 0.88 -20.64 16.02
CA GLY A 28 1.14 -21.69 17.01
C GLY A 28 1.41 -23.05 16.38
N GLU A 29 1.33 -23.20 15.06
CA GLU A 29 1.56 -24.45 14.35
C GLU A 29 3.04 -24.63 13.97
N ASP A 30 3.46 -25.87 13.76
CA ASP A 30 4.79 -26.18 13.25
C ASP A 30 5.03 -25.58 11.88
N ILE A 31 6.20 -24.96 11.69
CA ILE A 31 6.57 -24.38 10.39
C ILE A 31 7.06 -25.45 9.43
N ILE A 32 6.68 -25.31 8.15
CA ILE A 32 7.24 -26.12 7.05
C ILE A 32 8.50 -25.44 6.51
N HIS A 33 9.39 -26.21 5.89
CA HIS A 33 10.58 -25.62 5.28
C HIS A 33 10.23 -24.93 3.95
N HIS A 34 10.77 -23.71 3.72
CA HIS A 34 10.43 -22.85 2.57
C HIS A 34 10.89 -23.36 1.21
N ARG A 35 11.68 -24.46 1.13
CA ARG A 35 12.10 -25.13 -0.12
C ARG A 35 11.33 -26.41 -0.40
N THR A 36 10.21 -26.66 0.28
CA THR A 36 9.36 -27.84 0.04
C THR A 36 8.36 -27.60 -1.09
N PRO A 37 7.92 -28.66 -1.79
CA PRO A 37 6.86 -28.54 -2.79
C PRO A 37 5.55 -27.95 -2.23
N GLU A 38 5.25 -28.23 -0.96
CA GLU A 38 4.08 -27.68 -0.28
C GLU A 38 4.18 -26.16 -0.16
N PHE A 39 5.31 -25.62 0.30
CA PHE A 39 5.51 -24.17 0.41
C PHE A 39 5.48 -23.49 -0.96
N ARG A 40 6.10 -24.08 -1.99
CA ARG A 40 6.02 -23.57 -3.36
C ARG A 40 4.59 -23.46 -3.87
N ARG A 41 3.76 -24.49 -3.58
CA ARG A 41 2.32 -24.44 -3.92
C ARG A 41 1.62 -23.26 -3.23
N ILE A 42 1.87 -23.04 -1.93
CA ILE A 42 1.29 -21.90 -1.18
C ILE A 42 1.76 -20.58 -1.77
N LEU A 43 3.04 -20.44 -2.07
CA LEU A 43 3.61 -19.22 -2.63
C LEU A 43 3.00 -18.89 -4.01
N LYS A 44 2.87 -19.90 -4.88
CA LYS A 44 2.22 -19.77 -6.18
C LYS A 44 0.74 -19.38 -6.05
N GLU A 45 -0.01 -20.03 -5.16
CA GLU A 45 -1.42 -19.72 -4.92
C GLU A 45 -1.59 -18.29 -4.39
N ASN A 46 -0.69 -17.83 -3.49
CA ASN A 46 -0.70 -16.47 -3.00
C ASN A 46 -0.46 -15.47 -4.13
N ASN A 47 0.50 -15.72 -5.02
CA ASN A 47 0.77 -14.87 -6.17
C ASN A 47 -0.49 -14.75 -7.06
N GLU A 48 -1.09 -15.86 -7.46
CA GLU A 48 -2.31 -15.86 -8.28
C GLU A 48 -3.50 -15.15 -7.61
N ASN A 49 -3.61 -15.25 -6.30
CA ASN A 49 -4.66 -14.56 -5.56
C ASN A 49 -4.36 -13.07 -5.38
N LEU A 50 -3.11 -12.69 -5.14
CA LEU A 50 -2.68 -11.28 -5.11
C LEU A 50 -2.90 -10.60 -6.46
N LYS A 51 -2.65 -11.27 -7.59
CA LYS A 51 -2.95 -10.73 -8.94
C LYS A 51 -4.42 -10.32 -9.06
N LYS A 52 -5.35 -11.13 -8.53
CA LYS A 52 -6.78 -10.80 -8.51
C LYS A 52 -7.08 -9.59 -7.63
N VAL A 53 -6.39 -9.47 -6.47
CA VAL A 53 -6.57 -8.35 -5.53
C VAL A 53 -6.04 -7.04 -6.12
N PHE A 54 -4.90 -7.07 -6.81
CA PHE A 54 -4.32 -5.90 -7.48
C PHE A 54 -4.98 -5.59 -8.82
N LYS A 55 -5.83 -6.47 -9.35
CA LYS A 55 -6.37 -6.42 -10.72
C LYS A 55 -5.24 -6.27 -11.74
N THR A 56 -4.32 -7.24 -11.76
CA THR A 56 -3.16 -7.28 -12.66
C THR A 56 -2.90 -8.67 -13.20
N LYS A 57 -2.34 -8.72 -14.40
CA LYS A 57 -1.77 -9.95 -14.99
C LYS A 57 -0.34 -10.20 -14.56
N ASN A 58 0.34 -9.18 -14.02
CA ASN A 58 1.73 -9.25 -13.61
C ASN A 58 1.89 -9.97 -12.27
N ASP A 59 3.05 -10.57 -12.03
CA ASP A 59 3.35 -11.19 -10.75
C ASP A 59 3.42 -10.18 -9.61
N VAL A 60 3.06 -10.64 -8.42
CA VAL A 60 3.09 -9.84 -7.20
C VAL A 60 4.10 -10.47 -6.24
N TYR A 61 5.25 -9.84 -6.12
CA TYR A 61 6.34 -10.33 -5.28
C TYR A 61 6.07 -10.05 -3.81
N THR A 62 6.22 -11.09 -2.98
CA THR A 62 6.04 -11.01 -1.52
C THR A 62 7.40 -10.88 -0.85
N LEU A 63 7.63 -9.73 -0.20
CA LEU A 63 8.84 -9.42 0.54
C LEU A 63 8.59 -9.57 2.04
N THR A 64 9.57 -10.09 2.78
CA THR A 64 9.55 -10.11 4.24
C THR A 64 10.04 -8.77 4.78
N THR A 65 9.15 -7.78 4.75
CA THR A 65 9.45 -6.42 5.24
C THR A 65 8.16 -5.67 5.55
N SER A 66 8.28 -4.48 6.14
CA SER A 66 7.15 -3.56 6.31
C SER A 66 6.80 -2.86 4.99
N GLY A 67 5.64 -2.18 4.95
CA GLY A 67 5.29 -1.31 3.82
C GLY A 67 6.34 -0.25 3.52
N THR A 68 7.02 0.30 4.55
CA THR A 68 8.14 1.24 4.35
C THR A 68 9.29 0.61 3.58
N GLY A 69 9.64 -0.67 3.86
CA GLY A 69 10.63 -1.38 3.07
C GLY A 69 10.19 -1.61 1.62
N ALA A 70 8.89 -1.74 1.33
CA ALA A 70 8.39 -1.76 -0.03
C ALA A 70 8.49 -0.39 -0.73
N MET A 71 8.31 0.73 0.01
CA MET A 71 8.58 2.08 -0.52
C MET A 71 10.05 2.24 -0.91
N GLU A 72 10.99 1.77 -0.05
CA GLU A 72 12.42 1.74 -0.39
C GLU A 72 12.69 0.84 -1.60
N ALA A 73 12.09 -0.36 -1.64
CA ALA A 73 12.22 -1.25 -2.79
C ALA A 73 11.74 -0.58 -4.09
N ALA A 74 10.63 0.16 -4.04
CA ALA A 74 10.13 0.90 -5.20
C ALA A 74 11.10 2.00 -5.68
N ILE A 75 11.86 2.62 -4.79
CA ILE A 75 12.87 3.60 -5.19
C ILE A 75 14.10 2.92 -5.76
N VAL A 76 14.72 2.00 -5.02
CA VAL A 76 16.03 1.45 -5.39
C VAL A 76 16.00 0.56 -6.63
N ASN A 77 14.83 0.02 -7.02
CA ASN A 77 14.74 -0.86 -8.18
C ASN A 77 14.42 -0.13 -9.48
N PHE A 78 13.82 1.05 -9.46
CA PHE A 78 13.30 1.66 -10.68
C PHE A 78 13.94 3.00 -11.03
N PHE A 79 14.73 3.58 -10.12
CA PHE A 79 15.39 4.87 -10.31
C PHE A 79 16.90 4.77 -10.12
N SER A 80 17.61 5.76 -10.68
CA SER A 80 19.04 5.97 -10.54
C SER A 80 19.34 7.26 -9.79
N LYS A 81 20.55 7.40 -9.27
CA LYS A 81 20.99 8.63 -8.61
C LYS A 81 20.83 9.83 -9.54
N GLY A 82 20.16 10.89 -9.05
CA GLY A 82 19.89 12.11 -9.79
C GLY A 82 18.65 12.04 -10.69
N ASP A 83 17.96 10.92 -10.79
CA ASP A 83 16.69 10.87 -11.49
C ASP A 83 15.68 11.83 -10.84
N LYS A 84 15.03 12.63 -11.69
CA LYS A 84 14.02 13.58 -11.24
C LYS A 84 12.67 12.88 -11.04
N VAL A 85 12.07 13.07 -9.87
CA VAL A 85 10.76 12.50 -9.54
C VAL A 85 9.82 13.55 -8.94
N LEU A 86 8.55 13.47 -9.27
CA LEU A 86 7.47 14.23 -8.65
C LEU A 86 6.84 13.41 -7.53
N VAL A 87 6.76 13.95 -6.33
CA VAL A 87 6.03 13.33 -5.21
C VAL A 87 4.73 14.10 -4.98
N ILE A 88 3.59 13.38 -5.06
CA ILE A 88 2.29 13.91 -4.65
C ILE A 88 2.19 13.76 -3.13
N ASN A 89 2.31 14.87 -2.43
CA ASN A 89 2.40 14.92 -0.97
C ASN A 89 1.15 15.55 -0.35
N THR A 90 0.18 14.72 -0.03
CA THR A 90 -1.07 15.12 0.65
C THR A 90 -1.08 14.77 2.14
N GLY A 91 0.09 14.35 2.70
CA GLY A 91 0.23 14.04 4.13
C GLY A 91 1.52 13.30 4.48
N TYR A 92 1.50 12.63 5.63
CA TYR A 92 2.69 12.03 6.23
C TYR A 92 3.33 10.92 5.38
N PHE A 93 2.53 10.11 4.67
CA PHE A 93 3.08 9.01 3.85
C PHE A 93 3.62 9.52 2.51
N GLY A 94 3.03 10.57 1.92
CA GLY A 94 3.63 11.30 0.82
C GLY A 94 4.96 11.95 1.22
N GLU A 95 5.04 12.59 2.39
CA GLU A 95 6.29 13.13 2.92
C GLU A 95 7.35 12.04 3.16
N ARG A 96 6.93 10.85 3.64
CA ARG A 96 7.84 9.70 3.78
C ARG A 96 8.41 9.27 2.44
N PHE A 97 7.58 9.22 1.40
CA PHE A 97 8.04 8.84 0.07
C PHE A 97 9.08 9.83 -0.47
N ALA A 98 8.84 11.15 -0.29
CA ALA A 98 9.79 12.19 -0.64
C ALA A 98 11.14 11.99 0.09
N LYS A 99 11.11 11.80 1.41
CA LYS A 99 12.33 11.59 2.22
C LYS A 99 13.11 10.34 1.81
N ILE A 100 12.43 9.24 1.48
CA ILE A 100 13.10 8.05 0.99
C ILE A 100 13.79 8.35 -0.35
N ALA A 101 13.10 9.01 -1.28
CA ALA A 101 13.68 9.38 -2.57
C ALA A 101 14.90 10.31 -2.42
N GLU A 102 14.84 11.31 -1.53
CA GLU A 102 15.95 12.19 -1.20
C GLU A 102 17.16 11.45 -0.61
N ILE A 103 16.94 10.48 0.31
CA ILE A 103 17.99 9.65 0.91
C ILE A 103 18.75 8.85 -0.17
N TYR A 104 18.04 8.37 -1.18
CA TYR A 104 18.64 7.67 -2.32
C TYR A 104 19.12 8.63 -3.42
N ALA A 105 19.24 9.94 -3.10
CA ALA A 105 19.80 10.95 -3.97
C ALA A 105 19.05 11.14 -5.30
N LEU A 106 17.73 11.01 -5.31
CA LEU A 106 16.88 11.45 -6.40
C LEU A 106 16.68 12.97 -6.34
N ASP A 107 16.44 13.59 -7.49
CA ASP A 107 16.03 15.01 -7.60
C ASP A 107 14.51 15.09 -7.40
N VAL A 108 14.08 15.54 -6.21
CA VAL A 108 12.69 15.45 -5.76
C VAL A 108 11.95 16.78 -5.94
N ILE A 109 10.93 16.78 -6.78
CA ILE A 109 9.91 17.84 -6.79
C ILE A 109 8.81 17.40 -5.81
N ASN A 110 8.74 18.05 -4.64
CA ASN A 110 7.78 17.71 -3.59
C ASN A 110 6.55 18.63 -3.69
N LEU A 111 5.47 18.14 -4.33
CA LEU A 111 4.21 18.87 -4.51
C LEU A 111 3.34 18.68 -3.26
N LYS A 112 3.41 19.63 -2.34
CA LYS A 112 2.72 19.60 -1.03
C LYS A 112 1.38 20.32 -1.06
N TYR A 113 0.43 19.70 -0.38
CA TYR A 113 -0.90 20.26 -0.12
C TYR A 113 -1.15 20.37 1.39
N GLU A 114 -2.07 21.24 1.77
CA GLU A 114 -2.50 21.35 3.17
C GLU A 114 -3.25 20.11 3.63
N PHE A 115 -3.22 19.85 4.94
CA PHE A 115 -3.90 18.69 5.51
C PHE A 115 -5.41 18.77 5.30
N GLY A 116 -5.95 17.78 4.59
CA GLY A 116 -7.35 17.69 4.21
C GLY A 116 -7.62 18.04 2.74
N ASP A 117 -6.66 18.62 2.03
CA ASP A 117 -6.76 18.94 0.61
C ASP A 117 -6.11 17.85 -0.26
N SER A 118 -6.84 17.43 -1.29
CA SER A 118 -6.31 16.54 -2.33
C SER A 118 -5.46 17.33 -3.33
N TYR A 119 -4.66 16.62 -4.11
CA TYR A 119 -3.88 17.26 -5.18
C TYR A 119 -4.78 17.75 -6.31
N GLU A 120 -4.31 18.77 -7.03
CA GLU A 120 -4.93 19.30 -8.23
C GLU A 120 -4.21 18.78 -9.48
N LEU A 121 -4.98 18.20 -10.41
CA LEU A 121 -4.40 17.59 -11.61
C LEU A 121 -3.68 18.59 -12.51
N ASP A 122 -4.12 19.84 -12.52
CA ASP A 122 -3.52 20.89 -13.34
C ASP A 122 -2.13 21.32 -12.82
N ASP A 123 -1.90 21.25 -11.49
CA ASP A 123 -0.56 21.44 -10.93
C ASP A 123 0.41 20.34 -11.42
N VAL A 124 -0.07 19.09 -11.45
CA VAL A 124 0.72 17.97 -11.98
C VAL A 124 1.04 18.19 -13.46
N LYS A 125 0.06 18.53 -14.29
CA LYS A 125 0.27 18.83 -15.73
C LYS A 125 1.28 19.94 -15.95
N LYS A 126 1.22 21.01 -15.15
CA LYS A 126 2.17 22.12 -15.20
C LYS A 126 3.58 21.63 -14.92
N ILE A 127 3.78 20.88 -13.83
CA ILE A 127 5.10 20.33 -13.46
C ILE A 127 5.63 19.42 -14.57
N LEU A 128 4.78 18.55 -15.16
CA LEU A 128 5.17 17.68 -16.27
C LEU A 128 5.64 18.49 -17.49
N SER A 129 4.96 19.58 -17.81
CA SER A 129 5.33 20.44 -18.95
C SER A 129 6.65 21.20 -18.73
N GLU A 130 6.94 21.57 -17.49
CA GLU A 130 8.14 22.30 -17.08
C GLU A 130 9.35 21.36 -16.86
N ASN A 131 9.13 20.04 -16.71
CA ASN A 131 10.16 19.04 -16.42
C ASN A 131 10.12 17.86 -17.38
N PRO A 132 10.53 18.01 -18.64
CA PRO A 132 10.50 16.96 -19.66
C PRO A 132 11.43 15.77 -19.35
N ASP A 133 12.35 15.93 -18.42
CA ASP A 133 13.30 14.93 -17.93
C ASP A 133 12.78 14.10 -16.74
N LEU A 134 11.54 14.35 -16.29
CA LEU A 134 10.91 13.63 -15.17
C LEU A 134 10.87 12.12 -15.44
N LYS A 135 11.30 11.31 -14.45
CA LYS A 135 11.36 9.85 -14.55
C LYS A 135 10.21 9.16 -13.85
N GLY A 136 9.60 9.79 -12.86
CA GLY A 136 8.51 9.14 -12.13
C GLY A 136 7.63 10.10 -11.35
N ILE A 137 6.39 9.64 -11.09
CA ILE A 137 5.46 10.21 -10.13
C ILE A 137 5.30 9.21 -9.00
N LEU A 138 5.56 9.64 -7.77
CA LEU A 138 5.38 8.87 -6.55
C LEU A 138 4.11 9.36 -5.84
N ALA A 139 3.12 8.50 -5.65
CA ALA A 139 1.85 8.89 -5.07
C ALA A 139 1.35 7.89 -4.02
N THR A 140 0.73 8.39 -2.96
CA THR A 140 0.03 7.57 -1.97
C THR A 140 -1.45 7.52 -2.35
N HIS A 141 -2.00 6.32 -2.61
CA HIS A 141 -3.41 6.16 -2.99
C HIS A 141 -4.34 6.57 -1.85
N SER A 142 -4.11 6.03 -0.66
CA SER A 142 -4.87 6.39 0.54
C SER A 142 -3.92 6.99 1.58
N GLU A 143 -3.96 8.30 1.75
CA GLU A 143 -3.14 9.02 2.73
C GLU A 143 -3.74 8.86 4.13
N THR A 144 -3.19 7.92 4.88
CA THR A 144 -3.74 7.47 6.15
C THR A 144 -3.58 8.49 7.29
N SER A 145 -2.72 9.47 7.15
CA SER A 145 -2.51 10.49 8.19
C SER A 145 -3.64 11.51 8.27
N VAL A 146 -4.37 11.70 7.15
CA VAL A 146 -5.41 12.73 7.01
C VAL A 146 -6.73 12.23 6.44
N GLY A 147 -6.77 11.02 5.89
CA GLY A 147 -7.99 10.42 5.35
C GLY A 147 -8.28 10.76 3.90
N ILE A 148 -7.26 11.14 3.11
CA ILE A 148 -7.41 11.49 1.69
C ILE A 148 -7.28 10.23 0.83
N LEU A 149 -8.15 10.15 -0.17
CA LEU A 149 -8.06 9.25 -1.30
C LEU A 149 -7.62 10.07 -2.53
N ASN A 150 -6.40 9.83 -3.01
CA ASN A 150 -5.88 10.48 -4.20
C ASN A 150 -6.35 9.77 -5.48
N ASP A 151 -6.67 10.53 -6.52
CA ASP A 151 -7.10 10.00 -7.82
C ASP A 151 -5.89 9.45 -8.62
N ILE A 152 -5.55 8.20 -8.34
CA ILE A 152 -4.44 7.51 -9.02
C ILE A 152 -4.74 7.25 -10.50
N LYS A 153 -6.02 7.03 -10.85
CA LYS A 153 -6.42 6.82 -12.23
C LYS A 153 -6.09 8.03 -13.10
N ALA A 154 -6.37 9.24 -12.62
CA ALA A 154 -6.03 10.47 -13.34
C ALA A 154 -4.52 10.61 -13.58
N LEU A 155 -3.68 10.24 -12.61
CA LEU A 155 -2.21 10.21 -12.77
C LEU A 155 -1.78 9.18 -13.83
N GLY A 156 -2.37 7.97 -13.81
CA GLY A 156 -2.08 6.94 -14.80
C GLY A 156 -2.50 7.34 -16.22
N ASP A 157 -3.62 8.07 -16.37
CA ASP A 157 -4.02 8.61 -17.67
C ASP A 157 -3.04 9.66 -18.22
N LEU A 158 -2.32 10.40 -17.36
CA LEU A 158 -1.25 11.31 -17.77
C LEU A 158 0.03 10.57 -18.19
N THR A 159 0.37 9.46 -17.54
CA THR A 159 1.67 8.77 -17.73
C THR A 159 1.63 7.61 -18.72
N LYS A 160 0.44 7.11 -19.12
CA LYS A 160 0.27 5.88 -19.93
C LYS A 160 1.05 5.83 -21.26
N ASN A 161 1.27 6.99 -21.90
CA ASN A 161 1.95 7.10 -23.17
C ASN A 161 3.32 7.79 -23.07
N THR A 162 3.93 7.75 -21.89
CA THR A 162 5.23 8.36 -21.58
C THR A 162 6.17 7.34 -20.96
N ASP A 163 7.45 7.69 -20.85
CA ASP A 163 8.44 6.90 -20.10
C ASP A 163 8.43 7.20 -18.59
N ILE A 164 7.53 8.08 -18.12
CA ILE A 164 7.39 8.45 -16.72
C ILE A 164 6.71 7.30 -15.97
N LEU A 165 7.35 6.77 -14.94
CA LEU A 165 6.78 5.71 -14.09
C LEU A 165 5.75 6.28 -13.12
N LEU A 166 4.60 5.62 -12.99
CA LEU A 166 3.66 5.87 -11.89
C LEU A 166 3.87 4.83 -10.79
N VAL A 167 4.38 5.27 -9.65
CA VAL A 167 4.67 4.44 -8.46
C VAL A 167 3.66 4.76 -7.38
N VAL A 168 2.92 3.75 -6.94
CA VAL A 168 1.77 3.94 -6.05
C VAL A 168 1.93 3.17 -4.75
N ASP A 169 1.94 3.91 -3.63
CA ASP A 169 1.71 3.34 -2.30
C ASP A 169 0.19 3.11 -2.11
N THR A 170 -0.23 1.85 -2.18
CA THR A 170 -1.61 1.45 -1.86
C THR A 170 -1.70 0.64 -0.57
N ILE A 171 -0.72 0.78 0.35
CA ILE A 171 -0.64 0.00 1.59
C ILE A 171 -1.96 0.02 2.37
N SER A 172 -2.59 1.16 2.53
CA SER A 172 -3.88 1.28 3.22
C SER A 172 -5.07 1.39 2.27
N GLY A 173 -4.84 1.66 0.99
CA GLY A 173 -5.89 1.84 -0.02
C GLY A 173 -6.45 0.54 -0.57
N LEU A 174 -5.60 -0.45 -0.79
CA LEU A 174 -5.94 -1.73 -1.43
C LEU A 174 -7.06 -2.46 -0.66
N VAL A 175 -8.07 -2.96 -1.37
CA VAL A 175 -9.28 -3.62 -0.80
C VAL A 175 -10.20 -2.69 0.02
N ALA A 176 -9.74 -1.51 0.39
CA ALA A 176 -10.59 -0.54 1.09
C ALA A 176 -11.25 0.45 0.13
N ASN A 177 -10.59 0.75 -0.97
CA ASN A 177 -11.05 1.65 -2.03
C ASN A 177 -10.90 0.93 -3.38
N ASP A 178 -11.54 1.47 -4.41
CA ASP A 178 -11.33 0.97 -5.77
C ASP A 178 -9.86 1.07 -6.13
N PHE A 179 -9.37 0.02 -6.79
CA PHE A 179 -8.00 -0.07 -7.27
C PHE A 179 -7.94 -1.01 -8.47
N ASP A 180 -7.22 -0.61 -9.51
CA ASP A 180 -7.02 -1.41 -10.71
C ASP A 180 -5.63 -1.11 -11.29
N PHE A 181 -4.69 -1.98 -11.03
CA PHE A 181 -3.30 -1.77 -11.44
C PHE A 181 -3.17 -1.64 -12.96
N ASP A 182 -3.69 -2.62 -13.70
CA ASP A 182 -3.59 -2.63 -15.16
C ASP A 182 -4.50 -1.55 -15.79
N GLY A 183 -5.76 -1.45 -15.33
CA GLY A 183 -6.74 -0.52 -15.88
C GLY A 183 -6.43 0.94 -15.60
N TRP A 184 -5.66 1.25 -14.57
CA TRP A 184 -5.23 2.61 -14.24
C TRP A 184 -3.80 2.93 -14.72
N ASN A 185 -3.18 2.06 -15.51
CA ASN A 185 -1.83 2.23 -16.06
C ASN A 185 -0.76 2.52 -14.99
N ILE A 186 -0.85 1.84 -13.85
CA ILE A 186 0.14 1.93 -12.78
C ILE A 186 1.37 1.12 -13.16
N ASP A 187 2.56 1.62 -12.86
CA ASP A 187 3.81 0.94 -13.20
C ASP A 187 4.39 0.15 -12.04
N VAL A 188 4.27 0.67 -10.82
CA VAL A 188 4.66 -0.01 -9.59
C VAL A 188 3.60 0.22 -8.54
N ALA A 189 3.11 -0.84 -7.91
CA ALA A 189 2.24 -0.71 -6.75
C ALA A 189 2.77 -1.52 -5.58
N ILE A 190 2.67 -0.93 -4.39
CA ILE A 190 3.10 -1.55 -3.14
C ILE A 190 1.95 -1.65 -2.13
N ALA A 191 1.91 -2.75 -1.37
CA ALA A 191 0.95 -2.94 -0.29
C ALA A 191 1.60 -3.60 0.94
N GLY A 192 0.85 -3.74 2.04
CA GLY A 192 1.35 -4.30 3.30
C GLY A 192 0.34 -5.20 4.00
N SER A 193 0.86 -6.19 4.73
CA SER A 193 0.07 -7.29 5.34
C SER A 193 -0.87 -6.85 6.47
N GLN A 194 -0.50 -5.82 7.24
CA GLN A 194 -1.18 -5.40 8.48
C GLN A 194 -2.41 -4.51 8.25
N LYS A 195 -2.85 -4.35 7.02
CA LYS A 195 -4.02 -3.54 6.63
C LYS A 195 -5.18 -4.46 6.24
N ALA A 196 -5.64 -4.40 5.02
CA ALA A 196 -6.81 -5.14 4.57
C ALA A 196 -6.67 -6.67 4.57
N PHE A 197 -5.44 -7.18 4.58
CA PHE A 197 -5.19 -8.63 4.67
C PHE A 197 -5.39 -9.20 6.07
N LEU A 198 -5.54 -8.37 7.12
CA LEU A 198 -5.87 -8.77 8.49
C LEU A 198 -4.90 -9.80 9.10
N ILE A 199 -3.62 -9.73 8.74
CA ILE A 199 -2.54 -10.53 9.32
C ILE A 199 -1.48 -9.60 9.94
N PRO A 200 -0.57 -10.10 10.79
CA PRO A 200 0.44 -9.26 11.41
C PRO A 200 1.32 -8.51 10.41
N PRO A 201 1.91 -7.36 10.80
CA PRO A 201 2.95 -6.72 9.99
C PRO A 201 4.15 -7.65 9.77
N GLY A 202 4.81 -7.54 8.63
CA GLY A 202 6.00 -8.33 8.31
C GLY A 202 6.06 -8.82 6.86
N LEU A 203 4.96 -8.67 6.09
CA LEU A 203 4.99 -8.86 4.64
C LEU A 203 4.62 -7.57 3.94
N SER A 204 5.25 -7.36 2.80
CA SER A 204 4.83 -6.37 1.81
C SER A 204 4.77 -7.00 0.42
N PHE A 205 4.02 -6.34 -0.45
CA PHE A 205 3.72 -6.84 -1.80
C PHE A 205 4.12 -5.78 -2.80
N VAL A 206 4.76 -6.21 -3.90
CA VAL A 206 5.18 -5.31 -4.98
C VAL A 206 4.78 -5.95 -6.31
N THR A 207 4.05 -5.23 -7.15
CA THR A 207 3.78 -5.60 -8.54
C THR A 207 4.32 -4.54 -9.48
N VAL A 208 4.76 -4.96 -10.68
CA VAL A 208 5.48 -4.11 -11.62
C VAL A 208 4.99 -4.32 -13.05
N SER A 209 4.87 -3.23 -13.82
CA SER A 209 4.53 -3.26 -15.25
C SER A 209 5.74 -3.60 -16.11
N ASP A 210 5.51 -3.94 -17.38
CA ASP A 210 6.59 -4.12 -18.36
C ASP A 210 7.44 -2.84 -18.54
N LYS A 211 6.83 -1.65 -18.38
CA LYS A 211 7.55 -0.36 -18.40
C LYS A 211 8.47 -0.25 -17.19
N ALA A 212 8.03 -0.62 -16.00
CA ALA A 212 8.85 -0.63 -14.81
C ALA A 212 9.96 -1.70 -14.87
N LYS A 213 9.73 -2.87 -15.46
CA LYS A 213 10.78 -3.88 -15.70
C LYS A 213 11.92 -3.33 -16.56
N LYS A 214 11.62 -2.56 -17.60
CA LYS A 214 12.65 -1.90 -18.42
C LYS A 214 13.44 -0.85 -17.63
N ALA A 215 12.79 -0.11 -16.75
CA ALA A 215 13.46 0.84 -15.86
C ALA A 215 14.36 0.13 -14.84
N MET A 216 13.92 -1.02 -14.31
CA MET A 216 14.69 -1.85 -13.37
C MET A 216 16.04 -2.30 -13.94
N GLU A 217 16.14 -2.54 -15.25
CA GLU A 217 17.41 -2.90 -15.91
C GLU A 217 18.41 -1.74 -15.93
N ARG A 218 17.97 -0.50 -15.81
CA ARG A 218 18.81 0.71 -15.86
C ARG A 218 19.14 1.28 -14.46
N SER A 219 18.39 0.86 -13.44
CA SER A 219 18.57 1.36 -12.07
C SER A 219 19.93 0.97 -11.50
N ASP A 220 20.71 1.95 -11.08
CA ASP A 220 22.06 1.81 -10.53
C ASP A 220 22.16 1.96 -9.01
N LEU A 221 21.05 2.27 -8.34
CA LEU A 221 21.03 2.38 -6.89
C LEU A 221 21.39 1.06 -6.20
N PRO A 222 22.19 1.09 -5.12
CA PRO A 222 22.64 -0.12 -4.44
C PRO A 222 21.46 -0.85 -3.78
N LYS A 223 21.35 -2.14 -4.05
CA LYS A 223 20.30 -3.01 -3.50
C LYS A 223 20.77 -4.46 -3.48
N TYR A 224 20.44 -5.18 -2.41
CA TYR A 224 20.65 -6.61 -2.30
C TYR A 224 19.36 -7.30 -1.86
N TYR A 225 18.97 -7.11 -0.61
CA TYR A 225 17.77 -7.72 -0.03
C TYR A 225 16.46 -7.27 -0.71
N LEU A 226 16.39 -6.01 -1.14
CA LEU A 226 15.22 -5.40 -1.79
C LEU A 226 15.25 -5.53 -3.32
N SER A 227 16.12 -6.35 -3.91
CA SER A 227 16.24 -6.52 -5.36
C SER A 227 15.05 -7.29 -5.93
N ILE A 228 14.07 -6.58 -6.51
CA ILE A 228 12.88 -7.20 -7.16
C ILE A 228 13.31 -8.16 -8.27
N LYS A 229 14.37 -7.86 -9.00
CA LYS A 229 14.94 -8.76 -10.02
C LYS A 229 15.33 -10.14 -9.45
N GLN A 230 15.81 -10.20 -8.19
CA GLN A 230 16.09 -11.47 -7.54
C GLN A 230 14.80 -12.21 -7.17
N TYR A 231 13.77 -11.50 -6.68
CA TYR A 231 12.47 -12.11 -6.40
C TYR A 231 11.83 -12.65 -7.67
N GLU A 232 11.86 -11.89 -8.77
CA GLU A 232 11.39 -12.34 -10.10
C GLU A 232 12.10 -13.61 -10.53
N LYS A 233 13.43 -13.59 -10.59
CA LYS A 233 14.23 -14.74 -11.00
C LYS A 233 13.91 -16.02 -10.19
N TYR A 234 13.94 -15.93 -8.86
CA TYR A 234 13.70 -17.10 -8.02
C TYR A 234 12.25 -17.60 -8.11
N PHE A 235 11.30 -16.70 -8.28
CA PHE A 235 9.90 -17.08 -8.45
C PHE A 235 9.66 -17.76 -9.78
N GLU A 236 10.17 -17.23 -10.89
CA GLU A 236 10.02 -17.80 -12.24
C GLU A 236 10.72 -19.14 -12.39
N GLU A 237 11.98 -19.26 -11.94
CA GLU A 237 12.78 -20.47 -12.12
C GLU A 237 12.36 -21.61 -11.16
N MET A 238 11.97 -21.29 -9.93
CA MET A 238 11.82 -22.29 -8.86
C MET A 238 10.51 -22.17 -8.07
N THR A 239 9.73 -21.13 -8.27
CA THR A 239 8.58 -20.75 -7.41
C THR A 239 9.02 -20.60 -5.94
N GLU A 240 10.07 -19.84 -5.71
CA GLU A 240 10.68 -19.63 -4.40
C GLU A 240 10.95 -18.14 -4.15
N THR A 241 11.31 -17.82 -2.91
CA THR A 241 11.87 -16.51 -2.54
C THR A 241 13.39 -16.59 -2.53
N PRO A 242 14.13 -15.50 -2.87
CA PRO A 242 15.58 -15.51 -2.89
C PRO A 242 16.20 -15.72 -1.50
N TYR A 243 15.48 -15.31 -0.45
CA TYR A 243 15.91 -15.41 0.96
C TYR A 243 14.86 -16.16 1.77
N THR A 244 15.24 -16.63 2.97
CA THR A 244 14.29 -17.27 3.89
C THR A 244 13.17 -16.29 4.26
N PRO A 245 11.91 -16.60 3.92
CA PRO A 245 10.80 -15.69 4.15
C PRO A 245 10.18 -15.89 5.54
N ALA A 246 9.27 -14.99 5.91
CA ALA A 246 8.41 -15.15 7.08
C ALA A 246 7.33 -16.23 6.81
N ILE A 247 7.69 -17.51 6.99
CA ILE A 247 6.90 -18.67 6.57
C ILE A 247 5.48 -18.64 7.11
N SER A 248 5.30 -18.50 8.44
CA SER A 248 3.98 -18.47 9.08
C SER A 248 3.11 -17.31 8.56
N LEU A 249 3.72 -16.15 8.28
CA LEU A 249 3.00 -15.02 7.69
C LEU A 249 2.54 -15.30 6.25
N ILE A 250 3.35 -16.01 5.45
CA ILE A 250 2.97 -16.41 4.08
C ILE A 250 1.85 -17.43 4.10
N ILE A 251 1.86 -18.36 5.07
CA ILE A 251 0.76 -19.31 5.27
C ILE A 251 -0.50 -18.55 5.70
N ALA A 252 -0.41 -17.65 6.68
CA ALA A 252 -1.54 -16.84 7.12
C ALA A 252 -2.11 -15.97 5.99
N LEU A 253 -1.25 -15.43 5.11
CA LEU A 253 -1.67 -14.71 3.90
C LEU A 253 -2.52 -15.59 2.97
N ASN A 254 -2.18 -16.87 2.82
CA ASN A 254 -2.93 -17.78 1.98
C ASN A 254 -4.39 -17.94 2.45
N TYR A 255 -4.58 -18.09 3.76
CA TYR A 255 -5.93 -18.16 4.35
C TYR A 255 -6.67 -16.83 4.18
N SER A 256 -6.00 -15.71 4.47
CA SER A 256 -6.57 -14.38 4.33
C SER A 256 -7.03 -14.08 2.90
N LEU A 257 -6.21 -14.41 1.90
CA LEU A 257 -6.53 -14.20 0.48
C LEU A 257 -7.73 -15.05 0.03
N LYS A 258 -7.82 -16.31 0.47
CA LYS A 258 -8.96 -17.18 0.18
C LYS A 258 -10.26 -16.60 0.74
N ASP A 259 -10.25 -16.17 2.00
CA ASP A 259 -11.41 -15.59 2.65
C ASP A 259 -11.82 -14.27 1.98
N LEU A 260 -10.84 -13.42 1.65
CA LEU A 260 -11.06 -12.15 1.00
C LEU A 260 -11.70 -12.31 -0.39
N LEU A 261 -11.16 -13.23 -1.19
CA LEU A 261 -11.69 -13.52 -2.54
C LEU A 261 -13.05 -14.23 -2.48
N ALA A 262 -13.26 -15.12 -1.52
CA ALA A 262 -14.56 -15.76 -1.30
C ALA A 262 -15.64 -14.73 -0.89
N LYS A 263 -15.27 -13.72 -0.10
CA LYS A 263 -16.15 -12.61 0.25
C LYS A 263 -16.43 -11.68 -0.93
N GLY A 264 -15.46 -11.51 -1.81
CA GLY A 264 -15.45 -10.59 -2.95
C GLY A 264 -14.93 -9.19 -2.60
N ILE A 265 -13.96 -8.71 -3.41
CA ILE A 265 -13.28 -7.42 -3.21
C ILE A 265 -14.30 -6.26 -3.23
N ASP A 266 -15.18 -6.21 -4.23
CA ASP A 266 -16.18 -5.14 -4.37
C ASP A 266 -17.15 -5.10 -3.19
N LYS A 267 -17.48 -6.27 -2.60
CA LYS A 267 -18.27 -6.33 -1.38
C LYS A 267 -17.51 -5.76 -0.19
N CYS A 268 -16.22 -6.07 -0.08
CA CYS A 268 -15.37 -5.51 0.98
C CYS A 268 -15.26 -3.98 0.90
N ILE A 269 -15.10 -3.44 -0.30
CA ILE A 269 -15.06 -1.99 -0.55
C ILE A 269 -16.40 -1.35 -0.16
N ARG A 270 -17.52 -1.92 -0.60
CA ARG A 270 -18.86 -1.41 -0.31
C ARG A 270 -19.16 -1.39 1.21
N GLU A 271 -18.85 -2.47 1.92
CA GLU A 271 -19.04 -2.52 3.37
C GLU A 271 -18.21 -1.46 4.11
N LYS A 272 -16.99 -1.18 3.65
CA LYS A 272 -16.16 -0.13 4.23
C LYS A 272 -16.71 1.26 3.93
N TYR A 273 -17.19 1.48 2.70
CA TYR A 273 -17.87 2.72 2.32
C TYR A 273 -19.09 2.98 3.22
N GLU A 274 -19.98 1.97 3.38
CA GLU A 274 -21.17 2.10 4.22
C GLU A 274 -20.81 2.37 5.68
N LEU A 275 -19.79 1.69 6.21
CA LEU A 275 -19.31 1.92 7.57
C LEU A 275 -18.77 3.35 7.72
N ARG A 276 -17.95 3.82 6.77
CA ARG A 276 -17.45 5.19 6.76
C ARG A 276 -18.60 6.20 6.79
N LYS A 277 -19.58 6.05 5.89
CA LYS A 277 -20.76 6.94 5.83
C LYS A 277 -21.50 6.97 7.15
N HIS A 278 -21.75 5.80 7.75
CA HIS A 278 -22.43 5.71 9.03
C HIS A 278 -21.68 6.46 10.14
N ILE A 279 -20.36 6.30 10.23
CA ILE A 279 -19.54 6.98 11.24
C ILE A 279 -19.48 8.49 10.98
N GLU A 280 -19.33 8.93 9.73
CA GLU A 280 -19.36 10.35 9.34
C GLU A 280 -20.65 11.03 9.80
N GLU A 281 -21.79 10.42 9.50
CA GLU A 281 -23.12 10.94 9.94
C GLU A 281 -23.24 11.04 11.45
N LYS A 282 -22.75 10.04 12.19
CA LYS A 282 -22.77 10.07 13.66
C LYS A 282 -21.84 11.14 14.22
N ALA A 283 -20.64 11.27 13.68
CA ALA A 283 -19.67 12.28 14.09
C ALA A 283 -20.23 13.70 13.87
N GLN A 284 -20.84 13.96 12.70
CA GLN A 284 -21.46 15.24 12.39
C GLN A 284 -22.65 15.57 13.32
N LYS A 285 -23.49 14.58 13.67
CA LYS A 285 -24.57 14.73 14.66
C LYS A 285 -24.05 15.09 16.06
N LEU A 286 -22.83 14.68 16.39
CA LEU A 286 -22.14 15.04 17.64
C LEU A 286 -21.38 16.37 17.54
N GLY A 287 -21.51 17.09 16.42
CA GLY A 287 -20.89 18.41 16.21
C GLY A 287 -19.43 18.37 15.78
N PHE A 288 -18.94 17.22 15.29
CA PHE A 288 -17.62 17.15 14.66
C PHE A 288 -17.68 17.53 13.19
N ASN A 289 -16.63 18.17 12.72
CA ASN A 289 -16.40 18.45 11.30
C ASN A 289 -15.53 17.37 10.69
N LEU A 290 -15.71 17.11 9.39
CA LEU A 290 -14.83 16.23 8.62
C LEU A 290 -13.66 17.05 8.07
N LEU A 291 -12.44 16.56 8.24
CA LEU A 291 -11.23 17.25 7.75
C LEU A 291 -11.22 17.29 6.22
N VAL A 292 -11.44 16.16 5.55
CA VAL A 292 -11.54 16.08 4.09
C VAL A 292 -12.95 16.48 3.66
N LYS A 293 -13.10 17.63 3.02
CA LYS A 293 -14.40 18.22 2.70
C LYS A 293 -15.12 17.49 1.56
N GLU A 294 -14.41 17.25 0.46
CA GLU A 294 -14.96 16.61 -0.72
C GLU A 294 -15.11 15.09 -0.52
N GLU A 295 -16.33 14.57 -0.65
CA GLU A 295 -16.63 13.15 -0.43
C GLU A 295 -15.81 12.23 -1.33
N LYS A 296 -15.63 12.61 -2.60
CA LYS A 296 -14.83 11.83 -3.58
C LYS A 296 -13.38 11.63 -3.17
N ASN A 297 -12.84 12.54 -2.34
CA ASN A 297 -11.47 12.53 -1.85
C ASN A 297 -11.34 11.87 -0.47
N ARG A 298 -12.40 11.24 0.07
CA ARG A 298 -12.35 10.54 1.36
C ARG A 298 -12.04 9.07 1.18
N THR A 299 -10.99 8.59 1.86
CA THR A 299 -10.72 7.15 1.89
C THR A 299 -11.74 6.40 2.75
N ASN A 300 -12.01 5.14 2.40
CA ASN A 300 -12.84 4.26 3.22
C ASN A 300 -12.07 3.63 4.40
N THR A 301 -10.78 3.91 4.54
CA THR A 301 -9.89 3.27 5.52
C THR A 301 -10.00 3.90 6.90
N LEU A 302 -10.24 5.21 6.96
CA LEU A 302 -10.33 6.00 8.19
C LEU A 302 -11.13 7.27 7.96
N ILE A 303 -11.51 7.91 9.05
CA ILE A 303 -12.21 9.20 9.04
C ILE A 303 -11.43 10.16 9.94
N SER A 304 -11.02 11.29 9.37
CA SER A 304 -10.42 12.39 10.14
C SER A 304 -11.48 13.42 10.50
N ILE A 305 -11.69 13.58 11.80
CA ILE A 305 -12.67 14.50 12.36
C ILE A 305 -12.00 15.50 13.30
N TYR A 306 -12.57 16.69 13.40
CA TYR A 306 -12.14 17.68 14.36
C TYR A 306 -13.32 18.47 14.93
N ARG A 307 -13.13 19.07 16.10
CA ARG A 307 -14.08 19.98 16.71
C ARG A 307 -13.29 21.02 17.50
N GLU A 308 -13.60 22.30 17.29
CA GLU A 308 -12.98 23.38 18.05
C GLU A 308 -13.26 23.25 19.56
N GLY A 309 -12.25 23.52 20.38
CA GLY A 309 -12.34 23.43 21.84
C GLY A 309 -12.32 22.00 22.40
N VAL A 310 -12.20 20.97 21.59
CA VAL A 310 -12.09 19.57 22.03
C VAL A 310 -10.64 19.11 22.01
N ILE A 311 -10.10 18.70 23.15
CA ILE A 311 -8.78 18.09 23.27
C ILE A 311 -8.92 16.58 23.12
N ILE A 312 -8.36 16.04 22.04
CA ILE A 312 -8.47 14.59 21.70
C ILE A 312 -7.99 13.69 22.85
N LYS A 313 -6.94 14.10 23.59
CA LYS A 313 -6.45 13.32 24.74
C LYS A 313 -7.50 13.09 25.81
N ASP A 314 -8.42 14.03 26.02
CA ASP A 314 -9.48 13.90 27.01
C ASP A 314 -10.52 12.85 26.60
N ILE A 315 -10.77 12.72 25.28
CA ILE A 315 -11.64 11.67 24.72
C ILE A 315 -10.98 10.28 24.82
N ILE A 316 -9.66 10.20 24.56
CA ILE A 316 -8.93 8.91 24.56
C ILE A 316 -8.79 8.37 26.00
N ASN A 317 -8.70 9.26 26.99
CA ASN A 317 -8.50 8.91 28.40
C ASN A 317 -9.81 8.69 29.17
N ALA A 318 -10.96 8.96 28.58
CA ALA A 318 -12.29 8.75 29.16
C ALA A 318 -12.80 7.33 28.91
#